data_d5dc477ea24de7ae24d29d292ce22ab7
#
_entry.id   d5dc477ea24de7ae24d29d292ce22ab7
#
_cell.length_a   1.000
_cell.length_b   1.000
_cell.length_c   1.000
_cell.angle_alpha   90.00
_cell.angle_beta   90.00
_cell.angle_gamma   90.00
#
_symmetry.space_group_name_H-M   'P 1'
#
loop_
_entity.id
_entity.type
_entity.pdbx_description
1 polymer ?
#
loop_
_entity_poly.entity_id
_entity_poly.type
_entity_poly.pdbx_seq_one_letter_code
_entity_poly.pdbx_strand_id
1 'polypeptide(L)'
;PEYYSLLVERYNIKAEMTATDRVGFHRYTYPAGKPASILVNLHEGNSYTKAKMCYVRKVDDYTIEGYRYSHDWSPNRKVYFVLKSDQKITDFTAYEGNEAKSKEQWKTSDLKAALTFGEAKQVQIKVALSSVSCENAAMNLKAELNHWDFDKVVKASADRWNEQLQKITVEGNDEANKRIFYTAHYHTMITPSTYCDVNGEYRGMDDMIYTSPTKENYTTLSLWD
;
A
#
# COMPACT_ATOMS: atom_id res chain seq x y z
N PRO A 1 -3.36 13.99 -6.45
CA PRO A 1 -2.76 13.01 -5.54
C PRO A 1 -3.66 11.80 -5.25
N GLU A 2 -4.96 11.93 -5.51
CA GLU A 2 -6.00 10.93 -5.19
C GLU A 2 -5.98 9.68 -6.07
N TYR A 3 -5.42 9.77 -7.27
CA TYR A 3 -5.47 8.72 -8.27
C TYR A 3 -4.20 8.70 -9.11
N TYR A 4 -3.71 7.51 -9.35
CA TYR A 4 -2.59 7.26 -10.24
C TYR A 4 -2.92 6.13 -11.21
N SER A 5 -2.57 6.28 -12.48
CA SER A 5 -2.70 5.19 -13.46
C SER A 5 -1.51 5.14 -14.39
N LEU A 6 -1.17 3.93 -14.81
CA LEU A 6 -0.13 3.67 -15.79
C LEU A 6 -0.52 2.48 -16.66
N LEU A 7 0.02 2.44 -17.87
CA LEU A 7 0.00 1.28 -18.75
C LEU A 7 1.37 0.60 -18.71
N VAL A 8 1.38 -0.66 -18.27
CA VAL A 8 2.57 -1.51 -18.37
C VAL A 8 2.64 -2.06 -19.79
N GLU A 9 3.24 -1.29 -20.70
CA GLU A 9 3.21 -1.53 -22.16
C GLU A 9 3.65 -2.93 -22.54
N ARG A 10 4.73 -3.45 -21.92
CA ARG A 10 5.27 -4.79 -22.19
C ARG A 10 4.21 -5.89 -22.07
N TYR A 11 3.25 -5.73 -21.17
CA TYR A 11 2.22 -6.72 -20.87
C TYR A 11 0.82 -6.26 -21.25
N ASN A 12 0.69 -5.02 -21.71
CA ASN A 12 -0.58 -4.36 -21.97
C ASN A 12 -1.56 -4.45 -20.75
N ILE A 13 -1.02 -4.18 -19.56
CA ILE A 13 -1.77 -4.17 -18.31
C ILE A 13 -1.97 -2.73 -17.87
N LYS A 14 -3.23 -2.31 -17.70
CA LYS A 14 -3.54 -1.03 -17.07
C LYS A 14 -3.56 -1.23 -15.55
N ALA A 15 -2.74 -0.45 -14.84
CA ALA A 15 -2.71 -0.40 -13.38
C ALA A 15 -3.26 0.95 -12.92
N GLU A 16 -4.21 0.92 -11.98
CA GLU A 16 -4.86 2.07 -11.38
C GLU A 16 -4.77 1.96 -9.86
N MET A 17 -4.47 3.05 -9.18
CA MET A 17 -4.21 3.06 -7.74
C MET A 17 -4.84 4.27 -7.07
N THR A 18 -5.41 4.04 -5.90
CA THR A 18 -5.88 5.05 -4.95
C THR A 18 -5.62 4.55 -3.54
N ALA A 19 -5.90 5.34 -2.53
CA ALA A 19 -5.67 4.94 -1.14
C ALA A 19 -6.63 5.64 -0.18
N THR A 20 -6.82 5.02 0.98
CA THR A 20 -7.25 5.63 2.24
C THR A 20 -6.01 5.94 3.10
N ASP A 21 -6.18 6.23 4.38
CA ASP A 21 -5.06 6.59 5.26
C ASP A 21 -4.09 5.42 5.48
N ARG A 22 -4.59 4.17 5.52
CA ARG A 22 -3.80 2.95 5.83
C ARG A 22 -3.95 1.84 4.80
N VAL A 23 -4.80 2.02 3.78
CA VAL A 23 -5.11 0.99 2.79
C VAL A 23 -4.89 1.50 1.37
N GLY A 24 -3.96 0.89 0.66
CA GLY A 24 -3.84 1.04 -0.78
C GLY A 24 -4.91 0.23 -1.50
N PHE A 25 -5.54 0.80 -2.52
CA PHE A 25 -6.53 0.14 -3.35
C PHE A 25 -6.10 0.18 -4.81
N HIS A 26 -5.91 -0.99 -5.41
CA HIS A 26 -5.41 -1.15 -6.76
C HIS A 26 -6.46 -1.83 -7.64
N ARG A 27 -6.48 -1.45 -8.92
CA ARG A 27 -7.29 -2.07 -9.97
C ARG A 27 -6.40 -2.36 -11.18
N TYR A 28 -6.28 -3.63 -11.54
CA TYR A 28 -5.48 -4.08 -12.68
C TYR A 28 -6.40 -4.64 -13.76
N THR A 29 -6.24 -4.14 -14.99
CA THR A 29 -6.97 -4.63 -16.16
C THR A 29 -6.00 -5.35 -17.08
N TYR A 30 -6.29 -6.63 -17.36
CA TYR A 30 -5.46 -7.55 -18.11
C TYR A 30 -5.96 -7.72 -19.55
N PRO A 31 -5.07 -7.98 -20.53
CA PRO A 31 -5.49 -8.33 -21.89
C PRO A 31 -6.21 -9.69 -21.89
N ALA A 32 -7.19 -9.84 -22.80
CA ALA A 32 -7.93 -11.08 -22.95
C ALA A 32 -7.01 -12.26 -23.32
N GLY A 33 -7.34 -13.46 -22.82
CA GLY A 33 -6.62 -14.70 -23.14
C GLY A 33 -5.22 -14.79 -22.48
N LYS A 34 -4.95 -14.00 -21.47
CA LYS A 34 -3.73 -14.08 -20.67
C LYS A 34 -4.07 -14.30 -19.19
N PRO A 35 -3.28 -15.11 -18.49
CA PRO A 35 -3.47 -15.27 -17.04
C PRO A 35 -3.20 -13.96 -16.31
N ALA A 36 -4.11 -13.58 -15.41
CA ALA A 36 -3.92 -12.46 -14.51
C ALA A 36 -2.99 -12.88 -13.37
N SER A 37 -1.93 -12.13 -13.14
CA SER A 37 -0.95 -12.43 -12.09
C SER A 37 -0.43 -11.15 -11.45
N ILE A 38 -0.12 -11.25 -10.16
CA ILE A 38 0.51 -10.18 -9.37
C ILE A 38 1.73 -10.75 -8.66
N LEU A 39 2.84 -10.04 -8.72
CA LEU A 39 4.04 -10.35 -7.97
C LEU A 39 4.17 -9.39 -6.79
N VAL A 40 4.14 -9.94 -5.57
CA VAL A 40 4.46 -9.21 -4.35
C VAL A 40 5.95 -9.38 -4.06
N ASN A 41 6.74 -8.34 -4.30
CA ASN A 41 8.17 -8.35 -4.06
C ASN A 41 8.48 -7.70 -2.71
N LEU A 42 8.84 -8.51 -1.71
CA LEU A 42 9.19 -8.07 -0.37
C LEU A 42 10.70 -7.87 -0.19
N HIS A 43 11.52 -8.41 -1.11
CA HIS A 43 12.97 -8.22 -1.10
C HIS A 43 13.33 -6.77 -1.41
N GLU A 44 12.81 -6.27 -2.52
CA GLU A 44 13.09 -4.91 -2.97
C GLU A 44 12.44 -3.88 -2.05
N GLY A 45 13.15 -2.80 -1.81
CA GLY A 45 12.67 -1.65 -1.08
C GLY A 45 12.85 -0.38 -1.89
N ASN A 46 12.28 0.70 -1.39
CA ASN A 46 12.54 2.00 -1.95
C ASN A 46 13.97 2.43 -1.57
N SER A 47 14.76 2.86 -2.54
CA SER A 47 16.15 3.29 -2.33
C SER A 47 17.05 2.19 -1.75
N TYR A 48 17.88 2.48 -0.77
CA TYR A 48 18.87 1.58 -0.18
C TYR A 48 18.34 0.62 0.87
N THR A 49 17.03 0.64 1.16
CA THR A 49 16.46 -0.16 2.24
C THR A 49 16.55 -1.65 1.97
N LYS A 50 17.35 -2.36 2.72
CA LYS A 50 17.53 -3.81 2.59
C LYS A 50 16.58 -4.57 3.49
N ALA A 51 15.99 -5.64 2.97
CA ALA A 51 15.21 -6.56 3.76
C ALA A 51 16.12 -7.36 4.69
N LYS A 52 15.80 -7.36 6.00
CA LYS A 52 16.40 -8.26 7.00
C LYS A 52 15.66 -9.59 7.03
N MET A 53 14.34 -9.52 6.98
CA MET A 53 13.47 -10.68 7.05
C MET A 53 12.11 -10.32 6.45
N CYS A 54 11.61 -11.19 5.62
CA CYS A 54 10.26 -11.12 5.07
C CYS A 54 9.53 -12.42 5.36
N TYR A 55 8.23 -12.33 5.44
CA TYR A 55 7.32 -13.45 5.60
C TYR A 55 6.07 -13.23 4.78
N VAL A 56 5.53 -14.29 4.20
CA VAL A 56 4.24 -14.31 3.54
C VAL A 56 3.52 -15.60 3.83
N ARG A 57 2.20 -15.52 3.99
CA ARG A 57 1.31 -16.66 4.17
C ARG A 57 0.03 -16.46 3.36
N LYS A 58 -0.44 -17.51 2.70
CA LYS A 58 -1.81 -17.58 2.19
C LYS A 58 -2.74 -17.90 3.35
N VAL A 59 -3.68 -17.00 3.65
CA VAL A 59 -4.65 -17.14 4.74
C VAL A 59 -5.87 -17.91 4.26
N ASP A 60 -6.38 -17.52 3.09
CA ASP A 60 -7.52 -18.12 2.41
C ASP A 60 -7.40 -17.93 0.89
N ASP A 61 -8.45 -18.28 0.13
CA ASP A 61 -8.45 -18.17 -1.33
C ASP A 61 -8.45 -16.72 -1.86
N TYR A 62 -8.60 -15.72 -1.01
CA TYR A 62 -8.67 -14.30 -1.38
C TYR A 62 -7.66 -13.45 -0.61
N THR A 63 -6.96 -14.02 0.38
CA THR A 63 -6.20 -13.24 1.34
C THR A 63 -4.79 -13.82 1.53
N ILE A 64 -3.80 -12.95 1.45
CA ILE A 64 -2.45 -13.22 1.97
C ILE A 64 -2.10 -12.18 3.01
N GLU A 65 -1.20 -12.55 3.92
CA GLU A 65 -0.63 -11.65 4.90
C GLU A 65 0.86 -11.86 5.04
N GLY A 66 1.54 -10.91 5.64
CA GLY A 66 2.96 -11.05 5.89
C GLY A 66 3.58 -9.81 6.46
N TYR A 67 4.91 -9.80 6.47
CA TYR A 67 5.67 -8.66 6.93
C TYR A 67 7.00 -8.51 6.19
N ARG A 68 7.50 -7.28 6.24
CA ARG A 68 8.87 -6.93 5.83
C ARG A 68 9.57 -6.19 6.97
N TYR A 69 10.64 -6.76 7.47
CA TYR A 69 11.56 -6.10 8.38
C TYR A 69 12.75 -5.58 7.58
N SER A 70 13.10 -4.36 7.77
CA SER A 70 14.20 -3.71 7.06
C SER A 70 15.02 -2.83 7.98
N HIS A 71 16.19 -2.44 7.50
CA HIS A 71 17.07 -1.51 8.16
C HIS A 71 17.65 -0.55 7.13
N ASP A 72 17.95 0.61 7.60
CA ASP A 72 18.70 1.67 6.96
C ASP A 72 18.59 2.91 7.83
N TRP A 73 17.98 3.99 7.34
CA TRP A 73 17.66 5.17 8.16
C TRP A 73 16.89 4.83 9.44
N SER A 74 15.96 3.91 9.34
CA SER A 74 15.32 3.32 10.50
C SER A 74 15.94 1.96 10.77
N PRO A 75 16.68 1.76 11.88
CA PRO A 75 17.42 0.52 12.14
C PRO A 75 16.52 -0.70 12.34
N ASN A 76 15.26 -0.51 12.70
CA ASN A 76 14.29 -1.58 12.98
C ASN A 76 12.91 -1.31 12.40
N ARG A 77 12.83 -0.98 11.10
CA ARG A 77 11.54 -0.77 10.46
C ARG A 77 10.80 -2.08 10.28
N LYS A 78 9.61 -2.18 10.85
CA LYS A 78 8.70 -3.32 10.71
C LYS A 78 7.41 -2.85 10.03
N VAL A 79 7.07 -3.52 8.93
CA VAL A 79 5.82 -3.28 8.20
C VAL A 79 5.12 -4.60 8.04
N TYR A 80 3.93 -4.71 8.59
CA TYR A 80 3.01 -5.82 8.42
C TYR A 80 1.97 -5.44 7.37
N PHE A 81 1.47 -6.42 6.64
CA PHE A 81 0.44 -6.18 5.64
C PHE A 81 -0.59 -7.31 5.60
N VAL A 82 -1.78 -6.93 5.18
CA VAL A 82 -2.81 -7.86 4.69
C VAL A 82 -3.19 -7.41 3.29
N LEU A 83 -3.10 -8.33 2.33
CA LEU A 83 -3.54 -8.13 0.96
C LEU A 83 -4.78 -8.98 0.72
N LYS A 84 -5.86 -8.34 0.27
CA LYS A 84 -7.11 -9.02 -0.11
C LYS A 84 -7.44 -8.74 -1.56
N SER A 85 -7.86 -9.79 -2.28
CA SER A 85 -8.30 -9.74 -3.68
C SER A 85 -9.81 -9.88 -3.79
N ASP A 86 -10.42 -9.26 -4.81
CA ASP A 86 -11.81 -9.49 -5.21
C ASP A 86 -11.97 -10.79 -6.02
N GLN A 87 -10.87 -11.30 -6.59
CA GLN A 87 -10.82 -12.54 -7.35
C GLN A 87 -10.15 -13.65 -6.55
N LYS A 88 -10.59 -14.89 -6.77
CA LYS A 88 -9.96 -16.07 -6.14
C LYS A 88 -8.51 -16.22 -6.60
N ILE A 89 -7.59 -16.40 -5.66
CA ILE A 89 -6.19 -16.76 -5.89
C ILE A 89 -6.18 -18.24 -6.28
N THR A 90 -6.03 -18.51 -7.56
CA THR A 90 -6.03 -19.89 -8.11
C THR A 90 -4.70 -20.59 -7.90
N ASP A 91 -3.60 -19.83 -7.86
CA ASP A 91 -2.29 -20.32 -7.46
C ASP A 91 -1.54 -19.28 -6.63
N PHE A 92 -0.85 -19.76 -5.61
CA PHE A 92 0.07 -18.98 -4.77
C PHE A 92 1.41 -19.69 -4.73
N THR A 93 2.48 -18.97 -5.01
CA THR A 93 3.85 -19.52 -4.88
C THR A 93 4.76 -18.49 -4.23
N ALA A 94 5.35 -18.88 -3.11
CA ALA A 94 6.43 -18.12 -2.48
C ALA A 94 7.79 -18.55 -3.07
N TYR A 95 8.64 -17.56 -3.33
CA TYR A 95 9.98 -17.73 -3.90
C TYR A 95 11.04 -17.16 -2.96
N GLU A 96 12.19 -17.79 -2.94
CA GLU A 96 13.43 -17.22 -2.46
C GLU A 96 14.33 -16.94 -3.66
N GLY A 97 14.64 -15.66 -3.92
CA GLY A 97 15.22 -15.26 -5.18
C GLY A 97 14.31 -15.63 -6.36
N ASN A 98 14.77 -16.57 -7.19
CA ASN A 98 14.00 -17.10 -8.32
C ASN A 98 13.56 -18.56 -8.12
N GLU A 99 13.83 -19.15 -6.95
CA GLU A 99 13.51 -20.55 -6.65
C GLU A 99 12.17 -20.66 -5.93
N ALA A 100 11.25 -21.46 -6.47
CA ALA A 100 9.97 -21.74 -5.84
C ALA A 100 10.17 -22.59 -4.57
N LYS A 101 9.57 -22.15 -3.45
CA LYS A 101 9.76 -22.77 -2.13
C LYS A 101 8.48 -23.36 -1.56
N SER A 102 7.37 -22.62 -1.59
CA SER A 102 6.15 -23.03 -0.90
C SER A 102 4.89 -22.52 -1.58
N LYS A 103 3.81 -23.30 -1.45
CA LYS A 103 2.44 -22.93 -1.87
C LYS A 103 1.58 -22.40 -0.72
N GLU A 104 2.12 -22.29 0.47
CA GLU A 104 1.39 -21.87 1.67
C GLU A 104 2.01 -20.69 2.37
N GLN A 105 3.29 -20.80 2.73
CA GLN A 105 4.04 -19.77 3.46
C GLN A 105 5.53 -19.91 3.28
N TRP A 106 6.26 -18.82 3.39
CA TRP A 106 7.73 -18.82 3.38
C TRP A 106 8.29 -17.63 4.15
N LYS A 107 9.52 -17.80 4.65
CA LYS A 107 10.23 -16.79 5.42
C LYS A 107 11.69 -16.73 4.99
N THR A 108 12.12 -15.60 4.47
CA THR A 108 13.50 -15.33 4.02
C THR A 108 13.71 -13.83 3.84
N SER A 109 14.93 -13.36 3.67
CA SER A 109 15.23 -11.97 3.32
C SER A 109 15.05 -11.66 1.82
N ASP A 110 15.05 -12.68 0.95
CA ASP A 110 14.86 -12.55 -0.50
C ASP A 110 13.52 -13.15 -0.95
N LEU A 111 12.44 -12.60 -0.38
CA LEU A 111 11.09 -13.14 -0.55
C LEU A 111 10.30 -12.42 -1.65
N LYS A 112 9.74 -13.23 -2.53
CA LYS A 112 8.71 -12.82 -3.49
C LYS A 112 7.53 -13.78 -3.40
N ALA A 113 6.32 -13.30 -3.69
CA ALA A 113 5.13 -14.14 -3.79
C ALA A 113 4.39 -13.86 -5.09
N ALA A 114 4.14 -14.89 -5.88
CA ALA A 114 3.33 -14.81 -7.09
C ALA A 114 1.91 -15.27 -6.80
N LEU A 115 0.94 -14.46 -7.19
CA LEU A 115 -0.49 -14.73 -7.10
C LEU A 115 -1.04 -14.84 -8.51
N THR A 116 -1.81 -15.87 -8.81
CA THR A 116 -2.48 -16.06 -10.09
C THR A 116 -3.99 -16.10 -9.89
N PHE A 117 -4.74 -15.46 -10.79
CA PHE A 117 -6.19 -15.29 -10.72
C PHE A 117 -6.91 -15.91 -11.94
N GLY A 118 -6.27 -16.88 -12.61
CA GLY A 118 -6.78 -17.46 -13.84
C GLY A 118 -6.87 -16.42 -14.98
N GLU A 119 -7.90 -16.49 -15.79
CA GLU A 119 -8.14 -15.58 -16.91
C GLU A 119 -9.01 -14.35 -16.55
N ALA A 120 -8.86 -13.85 -15.32
CA ALA A 120 -9.59 -12.67 -14.87
C ALA A 120 -9.23 -11.46 -15.74
N LYS A 121 -10.23 -10.78 -16.30
CA LYS A 121 -10.03 -9.55 -17.08
C LYS A 121 -9.65 -8.37 -16.20
N GLN A 122 -10.10 -8.37 -14.96
CA GLN A 122 -9.80 -7.34 -13.97
C GLN A 122 -9.63 -7.99 -12.61
N VAL A 123 -8.66 -7.48 -11.84
CA VAL A 123 -8.40 -7.87 -10.46
C VAL A 123 -8.28 -6.60 -9.63
N GLN A 124 -9.01 -6.54 -8.53
CA GLN A 124 -8.86 -5.49 -7.54
C GLN A 124 -8.14 -6.05 -6.30
N ILE A 125 -7.21 -5.27 -5.77
CA ILE A 125 -6.39 -5.61 -4.61
C ILE A 125 -6.46 -4.49 -3.58
N LYS A 126 -6.72 -4.86 -2.35
CA LYS A 126 -6.57 -3.97 -1.18
C LYS A 126 -5.35 -4.40 -0.39
N VAL A 127 -4.50 -3.46 -0.04
CA VAL A 127 -3.31 -3.72 0.79
C VAL A 127 -3.35 -2.79 2.00
N ALA A 128 -3.65 -3.35 3.15
CA ALA A 128 -3.59 -2.61 4.41
C ALA A 128 -2.23 -2.82 5.08
N LEU A 129 -1.75 -1.78 5.72
CA LEU A 129 -0.46 -1.76 6.41
C LEU A 129 -0.65 -1.51 7.91
N SER A 130 0.28 -2.03 8.71
CA SER A 130 0.44 -1.73 10.14
C SER A 130 1.91 -1.79 10.52
N SER A 131 2.31 -1.01 11.51
CA SER A 131 3.62 -1.14 12.17
C SER A 131 3.61 -2.14 13.33
N VAL A 132 2.45 -2.67 13.69
CA VAL A 132 2.21 -3.49 14.88
C VAL A 132 2.11 -4.97 14.54
N SER A 133 1.10 -5.36 13.74
CA SER A 133 0.85 -6.77 13.41
C SER A 133 -0.01 -6.94 12.14
N CYS A 134 -0.12 -8.18 11.63
CA CYS A 134 -1.05 -8.51 10.55
C CYS A 134 -2.51 -8.36 10.99
N GLU A 135 -2.82 -8.68 12.24
CA GLU A 135 -4.16 -8.51 12.84
C GLU A 135 -4.59 -7.03 12.82
N ASN A 136 -3.66 -6.13 13.15
CA ASN A 136 -3.91 -4.69 13.07
C ASN A 136 -4.08 -4.21 11.62
N ALA A 137 -3.28 -4.73 10.68
CA ALA A 137 -3.47 -4.45 9.26
C ALA A 137 -4.85 -4.92 8.77
N ALA A 138 -5.32 -6.11 9.20
CA ALA A 138 -6.67 -6.59 8.89
C ALA A 138 -7.76 -5.70 9.50
N MET A 139 -7.55 -5.19 10.70
CA MET A 139 -8.45 -4.26 11.37
C MET A 139 -8.52 -2.92 10.62
N ASN A 140 -7.38 -2.37 10.19
CA ASN A 140 -7.31 -1.17 9.35
C ASN A 140 -8.09 -1.37 8.04
N LEU A 141 -7.89 -2.52 7.37
CA LEU A 141 -8.62 -2.86 6.15
C LEU A 141 -10.13 -2.85 6.35
N LYS A 142 -10.60 -3.51 7.42
CA LYS A 142 -12.02 -3.61 7.73
C LYS A 142 -12.65 -2.26 8.06
N ALA A 143 -11.93 -1.41 8.78
CA ALA A 143 -12.42 -0.10 9.20
C ALA A 143 -12.49 0.91 8.05
N GLU A 144 -11.47 0.95 7.19
CA GLU A 144 -11.35 1.99 6.19
C GLU A 144 -11.91 1.60 4.82
N LEU A 145 -11.86 0.31 4.45
CA LEU A 145 -12.19 -0.12 3.10
C LEU A 145 -12.92 -1.48 3.09
N ASN A 146 -14.18 -1.48 3.53
CA ASN A 146 -15.03 -2.67 3.59
C ASN A 146 -15.79 -3.00 2.29
N HIS A 147 -15.65 -2.22 1.23
CA HIS A 147 -16.32 -2.38 -0.07
C HIS A 147 -15.32 -2.42 -1.24
N TRP A 148 -15.75 -2.87 -2.41
CA TRP A 148 -14.94 -3.00 -3.64
C TRP A 148 -15.23 -1.91 -4.68
N ASP A 149 -15.84 -0.80 -4.31
CA ASP A 149 -16.12 0.34 -5.18
C ASP A 149 -14.86 1.24 -5.24
N PHE A 150 -14.03 1.01 -6.26
CA PHE A 150 -12.79 1.73 -6.49
C PHE A 150 -13.02 3.22 -6.75
N ASP A 151 -14.01 3.52 -7.60
CA ASP A 151 -14.25 4.91 -8.03
C ASP A 151 -14.83 5.77 -6.89
N LYS A 152 -15.55 5.15 -5.94
CA LYS A 152 -15.97 5.80 -4.71
C LYS A 152 -14.78 6.21 -3.84
N VAL A 153 -13.72 5.39 -3.75
CA VAL A 153 -12.51 5.74 -3.00
C VAL A 153 -11.75 6.85 -3.68
N VAL A 154 -11.60 6.81 -5.01
CA VAL A 154 -11.00 7.90 -5.79
C VAL A 154 -11.72 9.21 -5.51
N LYS A 155 -13.05 9.21 -5.60
CA LYS A 155 -13.85 10.41 -5.32
C LYS A 155 -13.67 10.91 -3.89
N ALA A 156 -13.75 10.04 -2.89
CA ALA A 156 -13.58 10.43 -1.49
C ALA A 156 -12.18 11.01 -1.21
N SER A 157 -11.14 10.44 -1.82
CA SER A 157 -9.78 10.95 -1.72
C SER A 157 -9.64 12.32 -2.41
N ALA A 158 -10.24 12.49 -3.59
CA ALA A 158 -10.28 13.77 -4.29
C ALA A 158 -10.98 14.85 -3.47
N ASP A 159 -12.14 14.56 -2.89
CA ASP A 159 -12.90 15.48 -2.06
C ASP A 159 -12.06 15.93 -0.84
N ARG A 160 -11.37 15.00 -0.15
CA ARG A 160 -10.48 15.33 0.99
C ARG A 160 -9.31 16.22 0.58
N TRP A 161 -8.63 15.91 -0.53
CA TRP A 161 -7.53 16.74 -1.01
C TRP A 161 -8.01 18.13 -1.44
N ASN A 162 -9.14 18.22 -2.12
CA ASN A 162 -9.73 19.51 -2.51
C ASN A 162 -10.08 20.34 -1.30
N GLU A 163 -10.67 19.76 -0.24
CA GLU A 163 -10.95 20.46 1.01
C GLU A 163 -9.68 21.09 1.61
N GLN A 164 -8.56 20.36 1.61
CA GLN A 164 -7.31 20.88 2.15
C GLN A 164 -6.68 21.95 1.22
N LEU A 165 -6.63 21.69 -0.08
CA LEU A 165 -6.01 22.58 -1.05
C LEU A 165 -6.79 23.91 -1.20
N GLN A 166 -8.11 23.88 -1.04
CA GLN A 166 -8.97 25.07 -1.10
C GLN A 166 -8.84 26.01 0.10
N LYS A 167 -8.10 25.64 1.15
CA LYS A 167 -7.81 26.55 2.27
C LYS A 167 -7.03 27.78 1.81
N ILE A 168 -6.31 27.69 0.69
CA ILE A 168 -5.66 28.82 0.04
C ILE A 168 -6.12 28.84 -1.41
N THR A 169 -6.85 29.88 -1.80
CA THR A 169 -7.31 30.08 -3.17
C THR A 169 -6.46 31.14 -3.85
N VAL A 170 -5.94 30.85 -5.03
CA VAL A 170 -5.18 31.81 -5.85
C VAL A 170 -5.95 32.15 -7.11
N GLU A 171 -5.97 33.44 -7.45
CA GLU A 171 -6.57 33.97 -8.67
C GLU A 171 -5.47 34.38 -9.66
N GLY A 172 -5.76 34.31 -10.93
CA GLY A 172 -4.82 34.67 -11.99
C GLY A 172 -5.16 33.99 -13.31
N ASN A 173 -4.58 34.47 -14.39
CA ASN A 173 -4.83 33.95 -15.74
C ASN A 173 -3.76 32.94 -16.21
N ASP A 174 -2.73 32.69 -15.39
CA ASP A 174 -1.65 31.76 -15.72
C ASP A 174 -1.90 30.39 -15.07
N GLU A 175 -2.42 29.47 -15.85
CA GLU A 175 -2.73 28.10 -15.40
C GLU A 175 -1.46 27.29 -15.06
N ALA A 176 -0.30 27.61 -15.68
CA ALA A 176 0.96 26.95 -15.34
C ALA A 176 1.42 27.33 -13.92
N ASN A 177 1.36 28.62 -13.59
CA ASN A 177 1.69 29.12 -12.26
C ASN A 177 0.71 28.62 -11.20
N LYS A 178 -0.60 28.55 -11.49
CA LYS A 178 -1.57 27.90 -10.59
C LYS A 178 -1.22 26.45 -10.30
N ARG A 179 -0.86 25.69 -11.32
CA ARG A 179 -0.46 24.29 -11.16
C ARG A 179 0.80 24.16 -10.31
N ILE A 180 1.81 25.01 -10.52
CA ILE A 180 3.03 25.05 -9.71
C ILE A 180 2.68 25.34 -8.25
N PHE A 181 1.83 26.36 -8.01
CA PHE A 181 1.39 26.72 -6.66
C PHE A 181 0.71 25.57 -5.95
N TYR A 182 -0.32 24.95 -6.55
CA TYR A 182 -1.05 23.87 -5.91
C TYR A 182 -0.21 22.60 -5.76
N THR A 183 0.75 22.37 -6.66
CA THR A 183 1.72 21.26 -6.50
C THR A 183 2.62 21.51 -5.30
N ALA A 184 3.15 22.73 -5.16
CA ALA A 184 3.96 23.08 -3.98
C ALA A 184 3.13 23.04 -2.69
N HIS A 185 1.90 23.53 -2.73
CA HIS A 185 0.99 23.49 -1.59
C HIS A 185 0.66 22.03 -1.18
N TYR A 186 0.44 21.14 -2.15
CA TYR A 186 0.30 19.69 -1.88
C TYR A 186 1.56 19.13 -1.21
N HIS A 187 2.76 19.46 -1.69
CA HIS A 187 4.01 18.99 -1.11
C HIS A 187 4.18 19.39 0.36
N THR A 188 3.69 20.54 0.78
CA THR A 188 3.73 20.95 2.21
C THR A 188 2.86 20.09 3.11
N MET A 189 1.98 19.25 2.56
CA MET A 189 1.04 18.40 3.30
C MET A 189 1.42 16.91 3.28
N ILE A 190 2.57 16.54 2.68
CA ILE A 190 3.02 15.13 2.60
C ILE A 190 3.45 14.63 3.98
N THR A 191 4.00 15.49 4.81
CA THR A 191 4.39 15.24 6.20
C THR A 191 3.72 16.21 7.15
N PRO A 192 3.43 15.80 8.39
CA PRO A 192 3.67 14.48 9.01
C PRO A 192 2.71 13.41 8.50
N SER A 193 3.15 12.14 8.55
CA SER A 193 2.33 10.99 8.15
C SER A 193 1.67 10.32 9.36
N THR A 194 0.44 9.86 9.20
CA THR A 194 -0.25 9.04 10.21
C THR A 194 0.55 7.77 10.49
N TYR A 195 0.82 7.50 11.78
CA TYR A 195 1.65 6.38 12.23
C TYR A 195 1.00 5.58 13.37
N CYS A 196 -0.29 5.45 13.37
CA CYS A 196 -1.02 4.54 14.27
C CYS A 196 -2.10 3.80 13.50
N ASP A 197 -2.47 2.64 14.04
CA ASP A 197 -3.58 1.85 13.55
C ASP A 197 -4.93 2.45 14.01
N VAL A 198 -6.04 1.99 13.45
CA VAL A 198 -7.39 2.51 13.77
C VAL A 198 -7.79 2.32 15.24
N ASN A 199 -7.14 1.39 15.95
CA ASN A 199 -7.31 1.21 17.39
C ASN A 199 -6.41 2.15 18.22
N GLY A 200 -5.52 2.91 17.57
CA GLY A 200 -4.58 3.82 18.21
C GLY A 200 -3.22 3.20 18.55
N GLU A 201 -3.01 1.92 18.26
CA GLU A 201 -1.72 1.27 18.50
C GLU A 201 -0.66 1.70 17.48
N TYR A 202 0.56 1.83 17.93
CA TYR A 202 1.72 2.13 17.12
C TYR A 202 3.02 1.57 17.74
N ARG A 203 4.04 1.41 16.93
CA ARG A 203 5.36 0.96 17.40
C ARG A 203 6.25 2.16 17.69
N GLY A 204 6.75 2.23 18.93
CA GLY A 204 7.70 3.25 19.36
C GLY A 204 9.11 3.03 18.78
N MET A 205 9.97 4.05 18.97
CA MET A 205 11.39 4.00 18.54
C MET A 205 12.20 2.94 19.31
N ASP A 206 11.75 2.55 20.47
CA ASP A 206 12.28 1.49 21.34
C ASP A 206 11.78 0.09 20.94
N ASP A 207 11.04 0.00 19.85
CA ASP A 207 10.43 -1.24 19.32
C ASP A 207 9.25 -1.78 20.15
N MET A 208 8.80 -1.06 21.18
CA MET A 208 7.64 -1.41 22.00
C MET A 208 6.34 -0.92 21.34
N ILE A 209 5.23 -1.58 21.70
CA ILE A 209 3.90 -1.18 21.23
C ILE A 209 3.24 -0.28 22.26
N TYR A 210 2.74 0.84 21.80
CA TYR A 210 2.02 1.84 22.56
C TYR A 210 0.63 2.08 21.98
N THR A 211 -0.26 2.64 22.81
CA THR A 211 -1.60 3.04 22.37
C THR A 211 -1.77 4.54 22.60
N SER A 212 -2.08 5.27 21.54
CA SER A 212 -2.46 6.68 21.64
C SER A 212 -3.89 6.80 22.16
N PRO A 213 -4.15 7.54 23.24
CA PRO A 213 -5.49 7.72 23.78
C PRO A 213 -6.41 8.50 22.83
N THR A 214 -5.86 9.35 21.96
CA THR A 214 -6.60 10.10 20.94
C THR A 214 -6.77 9.34 19.64
N LYS A 215 -6.14 8.16 19.52
CA LYS A 215 -5.98 7.39 18.26
C LYS A 215 -5.28 8.18 17.15
N GLU A 216 -4.49 9.15 17.55
CA GLU A 216 -3.68 9.97 16.66
C GLU A 216 -2.21 9.84 17.07
N ASN A 217 -1.37 9.49 16.15
CA ASN A 217 0.08 9.54 16.27
C ASN A 217 0.67 9.77 14.89
N TYR A 218 1.66 10.64 14.81
CA TYR A 218 2.26 11.04 13.55
C TYR A 218 3.77 10.83 13.61
N THR A 219 4.35 10.53 12.46
CA THR A 219 5.80 10.47 12.31
C THR A 219 6.25 11.45 11.25
N THR A 220 7.34 12.14 11.55
CA THR A 220 8.12 12.90 10.57
C THR A 220 9.36 12.09 10.26
N LEU A 221 9.40 11.46 9.09
CA LEU A 221 10.53 10.64 8.69
C LEU A 221 11.71 11.47 8.18
N SER A 222 11.44 12.69 7.73
CA SER A 222 12.43 13.63 7.21
C SER A 222 11.95 15.06 7.40
N LEU A 223 12.88 15.97 7.67
CA LEU A 223 12.67 17.42 7.68
C LEU A 223 13.41 18.10 6.53
N TRP A 224 13.80 17.34 5.52
CA TRP A 224 14.57 17.83 4.38
C TRP A 224 13.71 18.56 3.34
N ASP A 225 12.39 18.38 3.35
CA ASP A 225 11.44 18.94 2.39
C ASP A 225 10.68 20.14 2.98
#